data_a50736392c0061899c0111cbf602a7e9
#
_entry.id   a50736392c0061899c0111cbf602a7e9
#
_cell.length_a   1.000
_cell.length_b   1.000
_cell.length_c   1.000
_cell.angle_alpha   90.00
_cell.angle_beta   90.00
_cell.angle_gamma   90.00
#
_symmetry.space_group_name_H-M   'P 1'
#
loop_
_entity.id
_entity.type
_entity.pdbx_description
1 polymer ?
#
loop_
_entity_poly.entity_id
_entity_poly.type
_entity_poly.pdbx_seq_one_letter_code
_entity_poly.pdbx_strand_id
1 'polypeptide(L)'
;MNNKSKIIIYQLFPRLFTNTQPNSVFNGTIAQNGAGKMNQIDTRVLNSLRDMGVTHVWYTGIVQHASKTDYSAYGIHKSNPHVVKGNAGSPYAITDYYDVDPDIAVDVNQRMKEFEQLVQRTHACGMKVVLDFVPNHVARQYRSLAKPKGVEDLGQTDDKGMFFSPNNNFYYITGKSFSPSVDMGEGDDKYVEYPAKATGNDCFHECPGGNDWFETVKLNYGVDPWNGSKHFSPIPSTWTKMCDILLFWAAKGVDAFRCDMVHMVPVEFWHWAIAKVKEQYPDVVFIAELYDVGIYHSYIHYGGFDYLYDKVNLYDKLCAIVKNEESAASLTQCWQTVEGMQAHMLNFLENHDELRLASPQQFGDAELAFPAVIVSATMSTSPFMLYQGQELGEDGKGATGYSGDDGRTSIFDYTTMPLVEKWYSHGKCSIHKINNKARRIRAFYTKILKMCATEQAISQGAFFDLMYVNYQNLNPQKQYVYLRHFDHETLLVGVNFHADDAELEIDIPAHAFQCLGIHSGVCFMKELLSGKQKTAEFSPTAKFQMRLPAHGGVVWKIVH
;
A
#
# COMPACT_ATOMS: atom_id res chain seq x y z
N MET A 1 2.78 8.11 -30.15
CA MET A 1 2.38 7.04 -29.21
C MET A 1 2.52 7.59 -27.79
N ASN A 2 1.46 7.58 -26.98
CA ASN A 2 1.56 8.00 -25.58
C ASN A 2 2.47 7.00 -24.84
N ASN A 3 3.62 7.48 -24.41
CA ASN A 3 4.60 6.68 -23.67
C ASN A 3 4.02 6.41 -22.26
N LYS A 4 3.28 5.32 -22.10
CA LYS A 4 2.63 4.97 -20.83
C LYS A 4 3.71 4.43 -19.90
N SER A 5 4.19 5.25 -18.96
CA SER A 5 5.11 4.82 -17.92
C SER A 5 4.38 3.93 -16.90
N LYS A 6 5.13 3.02 -16.26
CA LYS A 6 4.61 2.19 -15.17
C LYS A 6 4.22 3.07 -13.97
N ILE A 7 3.11 2.74 -13.33
CA ILE A 7 2.69 3.40 -12.09
C ILE A 7 3.61 2.96 -10.95
N ILE A 8 4.23 3.93 -10.29
CA ILE A 8 5.06 3.73 -9.09
C ILE A 8 4.44 4.53 -7.95
N ILE A 9 3.97 3.82 -6.93
CA ILE A 9 3.33 4.41 -5.76
C ILE A 9 4.35 4.48 -4.63
N TYR A 10 4.46 5.63 -3.97
CA TYR A 10 5.21 5.79 -2.73
C TYR A 10 4.21 6.04 -1.60
N GLN A 11 4.04 5.05 -0.72
CA GLN A 11 3.20 5.19 0.47
C GLN A 11 3.94 6.01 1.50
N LEU A 12 3.36 7.15 1.89
CA LEU A 12 3.92 8.13 2.79
C LEU A 12 2.91 8.46 3.89
N PHE A 13 3.30 8.26 5.15
CA PHE A 13 2.51 8.64 6.31
C PHE A 13 3.03 9.96 6.89
N PRO A 14 2.35 11.11 6.67
CA PRO A 14 2.86 12.43 7.04
C PRO A 14 3.26 12.53 8.51
N ARG A 15 2.47 11.95 9.42
CA ARG A 15 2.73 11.95 10.86
C ARG A 15 4.12 11.41 11.23
N LEU A 16 4.60 10.41 10.50
CA LEU A 16 5.92 9.79 10.73
C LEU A 16 6.99 10.39 9.83
N PHE A 17 6.69 10.60 8.55
CA PHE A 17 7.68 10.89 7.51
C PHE A 17 8.49 12.17 7.74
N THR A 18 7.84 13.24 8.19
CA THR A 18 8.50 14.52 8.47
C THR A 18 8.76 14.75 9.96
N ASN A 19 8.47 13.75 10.81
CA ASN A 19 8.76 13.86 12.23
C ASN A 19 10.28 13.78 12.47
N THR A 20 10.84 14.85 13.02
CA THR A 20 12.27 14.98 13.35
C THR A 20 12.51 15.20 14.84
N GLN A 21 11.54 14.80 15.68
CA GLN A 21 11.68 14.90 17.14
C GLN A 21 12.74 13.89 17.61
N PRO A 22 13.88 14.36 18.16
CA PRO A 22 14.90 13.45 18.66
C PRO A 22 14.44 12.80 20.00
N ASN A 23 14.96 11.60 20.26
CA ASN A 23 14.76 10.91 21.54
C ASN A 23 13.29 10.63 21.89
N SER A 24 12.53 10.05 20.97
CA SER A 24 11.19 9.55 21.25
C SER A 24 11.19 8.62 22.47
N VAL A 25 10.21 8.80 23.34
CA VAL A 25 10.02 7.96 24.54
C VAL A 25 8.97 6.88 24.26
N PHE A 26 9.10 5.76 24.95
CA PHE A 26 8.13 4.66 24.89
C PHE A 26 6.74 5.19 25.27
N ASN A 27 5.74 4.87 24.45
CA ASN A 27 4.34 5.29 24.64
C ASN A 27 4.17 6.81 24.86
N GLY A 28 5.00 7.62 24.16
CA GLY A 28 5.00 9.07 24.33
C GLY A 28 3.80 9.75 23.69
N THR A 29 3.43 10.89 24.26
CA THR A 29 2.41 11.79 23.69
C THR A 29 2.94 12.56 22.48
N ILE A 30 2.08 13.23 21.73
CA ILE A 30 2.50 14.13 20.64
C ILE A 30 3.43 15.24 21.11
N ALA A 31 3.27 15.72 22.35
CA ALA A 31 4.15 16.75 22.92
C ALA A 31 5.58 16.23 23.20
N GLN A 32 5.73 14.94 23.50
CA GLN A 32 7.00 14.28 23.76
C GLN A 32 7.68 13.82 22.48
N ASN A 33 6.94 13.12 21.62
CA ASN A 33 7.48 12.41 20.47
C ASN A 33 7.29 13.17 19.14
N GLY A 34 6.49 14.25 19.14
CA GLY A 34 6.22 15.03 17.95
C GLY A 34 5.32 14.32 16.94
N ALA A 35 4.97 15.03 15.89
CA ALA A 35 4.31 14.53 14.70
C ALA A 35 4.74 15.33 13.48
N GLY A 36 4.98 14.66 12.36
CA GLY A 36 5.27 15.29 11.08
C GLY A 36 4.07 16.10 10.56
N LYS A 37 4.32 17.01 9.63
CA LYS A 37 3.33 17.98 9.13
C LYS A 37 3.24 17.98 7.61
N MET A 38 2.03 18.10 7.07
CA MET A 38 1.76 18.19 5.63
C MET A 38 2.56 19.32 4.95
N ASN A 39 2.69 20.46 5.62
CA ASN A 39 3.43 21.61 5.08
C ASN A 39 4.95 21.38 5.00
N GLN A 40 5.46 20.37 5.70
CA GLN A 40 6.87 19.97 5.65
C GLN A 40 7.18 19.01 4.48
N ILE A 41 6.17 18.50 3.79
CA ILE A 41 6.30 17.77 2.53
C ILE A 41 6.33 18.82 1.41
N ASP A 42 7.46 19.47 1.28
CA ASP A 42 7.68 20.56 0.33
C ASP A 42 8.03 20.05 -1.08
N THR A 43 8.20 20.97 -2.02
CA THR A 43 8.57 20.64 -3.41
C THR A 43 9.93 19.96 -3.54
N ARG A 44 10.86 20.14 -2.59
CA ARG A 44 12.16 19.47 -2.59
C ARG A 44 12.00 18.00 -2.26
N VAL A 45 11.19 17.67 -1.25
CA VAL A 45 10.84 16.29 -0.89
C VAL A 45 10.16 15.61 -2.08
N LEU A 46 9.13 16.25 -2.63
CA LEU A 46 8.36 15.70 -3.75
C LEU A 46 9.23 15.50 -5.00
N ASN A 47 10.07 16.47 -5.33
CA ASN A 47 11.02 16.33 -6.45
C ASN A 47 12.01 15.19 -6.22
N SER A 48 12.49 14.98 -4.98
CA SER A 48 13.39 13.86 -4.67
C SER A 48 12.73 12.49 -4.88
N LEU A 49 11.41 12.37 -4.63
CA LEU A 49 10.64 11.16 -4.91
C LEU A 49 10.41 11.00 -6.42
N ARG A 50 9.97 12.06 -7.11
CA ARG A 50 9.79 12.05 -8.57
C ARG A 50 11.08 11.68 -9.30
N ASP A 51 12.22 12.27 -8.91
CA ASP A 51 13.53 12.03 -9.53
C ASP A 51 14.04 10.60 -9.29
N MET A 52 13.50 9.92 -8.30
CA MET A 52 13.70 8.49 -8.08
C MET A 52 12.84 7.62 -9.03
N GLY A 53 11.73 8.16 -9.56
CA GLY A 53 10.81 7.46 -10.47
C GLY A 53 9.38 7.32 -9.95
N VAL A 54 9.06 7.92 -8.80
CA VAL A 54 7.70 7.90 -8.23
C VAL A 54 6.74 8.71 -9.09
N THR A 55 5.55 8.15 -9.33
CA THR A 55 4.48 8.77 -10.12
C THR A 55 3.25 9.13 -9.27
N HIS A 56 3.06 8.43 -8.16
CA HIS A 56 1.92 8.61 -7.25
C HIS A 56 2.42 8.63 -5.81
N VAL A 57 1.87 9.52 -4.99
CA VAL A 57 2.12 9.53 -3.55
C VAL A 57 0.84 9.15 -2.83
N TRP A 58 0.88 8.04 -2.09
CA TRP A 58 -0.23 7.64 -1.23
C TRP A 58 0.01 8.23 0.16
N TYR A 59 -0.80 9.21 0.51
CA TYR A 59 -0.78 9.85 1.82
C TYR A 59 -1.68 9.09 2.80
N THR A 60 -1.09 8.23 3.62
CA THR A 60 -1.78 7.48 4.68
C THR A 60 -2.11 8.40 5.87
N GLY A 61 -3.28 8.22 6.49
CA GLY A 61 -3.66 8.92 7.72
C GLY A 61 -4.01 10.40 7.54
N ILE A 62 -4.56 10.77 6.38
CA ILE A 62 -5.04 12.13 6.11
C ILE A 62 -6.40 12.37 6.76
N VAL A 63 -7.34 11.42 6.60
CA VAL A 63 -8.71 11.58 7.10
C VAL A 63 -8.71 11.55 8.63
N GLN A 64 -9.49 12.43 9.25
CA GLN A 64 -9.53 12.57 10.70
C GLN A 64 -9.90 11.25 11.39
N HIS A 65 -9.06 10.81 12.31
CA HIS A 65 -9.20 9.55 13.04
C HIS A 65 -9.04 9.74 14.55
N ALA A 66 -9.40 8.71 15.31
CA ALA A 66 -9.33 8.76 16.77
C ALA A 66 -7.87 8.81 17.26
N SER A 67 -7.57 9.72 18.18
CA SER A 67 -6.31 9.78 18.92
C SER A 67 -6.57 10.17 20.38
N LYS A 68 -5.57 9.99 21.26
CA LYS A 68 -5.65 10.45 22.65
C LYS A 68 -5.30 11.93 22.80
N THR A 69 -4.83 12.59 21.75
CA THR A 69 -4.54 14.01 21.75
C THR A 69 -5.83 14.82 21.78
N ASP A 70 -5.90 15.81 22.65
CA ASP A 70 -7.09 16.64 22.85
C ASP A 70 -7.07 17.87 21.95
N TYR A 71 -7.99 17.92 20.99
CA TYR A 71 -8.21 19.06 20.09
C TYR A 71 -9.56 19.75 20.33
N SER A 72 -10.18 19.57 21.51
CA SER A 72 -11.47 20.18 21.84
C SER A 72 -11.46 21.71 21.77
N ALA A 73 -10.31 22.35 22.04
CA ALA A 73 -10.12 23.79 21.86
C ALA A 73 -10.32 24.27 20.41
N TYR A 74 -10.24 23.36 19.43
CA TYR A 74 -10.48 23.62 18.00
C TYR A 74 -11.86 23.12 17.54
N GLY A 75 -12.75 22.76 18.48
CA GLY A 75 -14.07 22.23 18.17
C GLY A 75 -14.09 20.76 17.72
N ILE A 76 -12.96 20.05 17.75
CA ILE A 76 -12.87 18.63 17.42
C ILE A 76 -13.27 17.80 18.65
N HIS A 77 -14.11 16.80 18.46
CA HIS A 77 -14.52 15.93 19.55
C HIS A 77 -13.35 15.10 20.10
N LYS A 78 -13.15 15.15 21.43
CA LYS A 78 -12.13 14.35 22.10
C LYS A 78 -12.53 12.88 22.11
N SER A 79 -11.64 12.01 21.64
CA SER A 79 -11.84 10.57 21.73
C SER A 79 -11.63 10.07 23.16
N ASN A 80 -12.45 9.10 23.58
CA ASN A 80 -12.25 8.45 24.87
C ASN A 80 -11.06 7.48 24.77
N PRO A 81 -10.05 7.59 25.66
CA PRO A 81 -8.82 6.80 25.57
C PRO A 81 -9.05 5.29 25.68
N HIS A 82 -10.16 4.82 26.26
CA HIS A 82 -10.49 3.40 26.36
C HIS A 82 -10.87 2.75 25.01
N VAL A 83 -11.14 3.53 23.96
CA VAL A 83 -11.45 3.06 22.60
C VAL A 83 -10.51 3.66 21.57
N VAL A 84 -9.23 3.85 21.95
CA VAL A 84 -8.13 4.31 21.07
C VAL A 84 -6.92 3.43 21.26
N LYS A 85 -6.43 2.80 20.20
CA LYS A 85 -5.19 2.01 20.19
C LYS A 85 -3.96 2.92 20.14
N GLY A 86 -3.03 2.78 21.09
CA GLY A 86 -1.87 3.66 21.22
C GLY A 86 -2.24 5.10 21.55
N ASN A 87 -1.29 6.01 21.54
CA ASN A 87 -1.54 7.44 21.79
C ASN A 87 -1.96 8.20 20.53
N ALA A 88 -1.42 7.80 19.38
CA ALA A 88 -1.72 8.42 18.10
C ALA A 88 -2.96 7.84 17.41
N GLY A 89 -3.49 6.73 17.90
CA GLY A 89 -4.64 6.04 17.34
C GLY A 89 -4.40 5.38 15.99
N SER A 90 -5.35 4.57 15.57
CA SER A 90 -5.33 3.96 14.25
C SER A 90 -5.76 4.96 13.18
N PRO A 91 -5.00 5.14 12.08
CA PRO A 91 -5.42 5.95 10.95
C PRO A 91 -6.68 5.42 10.24
N TYR A 92 -7.10 4.20 10.59
CA TYR A 92 -8.30 3.54 10.07
C TYR A 92 -9.52 3.63 11.03
N ALA A 93 -9.35 4.16 12.23
CA ALA A 93 -10.47 4.47 13.14
C ALA A 93 -11.00 5.89 12.88
N ILE A 94 -11.67 6.07 11.74
CA ILE A 94 -12.13 7.36 11.24
C ILE A 94 -13.18 7.97 12.19
N THR A 95 -12.98 9.23 12.59
CA THR A 95 -13.92 10.01 13.41
C THR A 95 -14.74 11.02 12.62
N ASP A 96 -14.20 11.50 11.49
CA ASP A 96 -14.89 12.39 10.56
C ASP A 96 -14.35 12.18 9.14
N TYR A 97 -15.21 11.68 8.24
CA TYR A 97 -14.81 11.45 6.84
C TYR A 97 -14.62 12.75 6.01
N TYR A 98 -15.14 13.86 6.48
CA TYR A 98 -15.10 15.14 5.77
C TYR A 98 -14.01 16.07 6.28
N ASP A 99 -13.15 15.58 7.17
CA ASP A 99 -12.11 16.39 7.80
C ASP A 99 -10.72 15.74 7.73
N VAL A 100 -9.71 16.58 7.92
CA VAL A 100 -8.29 16.18 7.93
C VAL A 100 -7.81 16.01 9.36
N ASP A 101 -6.94 15.04 9.60
CA ASP A 101 -6.37 14.76 10.90
C ASP A 101 -5.57 15.97 11.44
N PRO A 102 -5.88 16.45 12.66
CA PRO A 102 -5.25 17.63 13.23
C PRO A 102 -3.76 17.43 13.57
N ASP A 103 -3.32 16.20 13.84
CA ASP A 103 -1.92 15.90 14.18
C ASP A 103 -0.94 16.35 13.09
N ILE A 104 -1.36 16.26 11.83
CA ILE A 104 -0.50 16.52 10.66
C ILE A 104 -0.61 17.96 10.11
N ALA A 105 -1.43 18.80 10.71
CA ALA A 105 -1.54 20.21 10.37
C ALA A 105 -0.56 21.07 11.20
N VAL A 106 -0.05 22.15 10.60
CA VAL A 106 0.69 23.20 11.32
C VAL A 106 -0.29 24.11 12.05
N ASP A 107 -1.35 24.51 11.34
CA ASP A 107 -2.49 25.23 11.93
C ASP A 107 -3.73 24.34 11.86
N VAL A 108 -4.19 23.86 13.01
CA VAL A 108 -5.33 22.96 13.13
C VAL A 108 -6.59 23.56 12.48
N ASN A 109 -6.80 24.88 12.55
CA ASN A 109 -7.93 25.56 11.92
C ASN A 109 -7.84 25.62 10.39
N GLN A 110 -6.65 25.42 9.82
CA GLN A 110 -6.39 25.45 8.37
C GLN A 110 -6.11 24.05 7.79
N ARG A 111 -6.31 22.97 8.58
CA ARG A 111 -5.91 21.59 8.21
C ARG A 111 -6.40 21.14 6.82
N MET A 112 -7.66 21.45 6.48
CA MET A 112 -8.21 21.15 5.16
C MET A 112 -7.49 21.93 4.06
N LYS A 113 -7.24 23.21 4.28
CA LYS A 113 -6.49 24.05 3.32
C LYS A 113 -5.04 23.59 3.17
N GLU A 114 -4.39 23.16 4.25
CA GLU A 114 -3.04 22.58 4.19
C GLU A 114 -3.01 21.30 3.36
N PHE A 115 -4.06 20.46 3.45
CA PHE A 115 -4.20 19.29 2.60
C PHE A 115 -4.40 19.67 1.12
N GLU A 116 -5.31 20.60 0.82
CA GLU A 116 -5.52 21.07 -0.55
C GLU A 116 -4.23 21.66 -1.17
N GLN A 117 -3.42 22.35 -0.37
CA GLN A 117 -2.11 22.82 -0.78
C GLN A 117 -1.10 21.68 -0.99
N LEU A 118 -1.17 20.60 -0.20
CA LEU A 118 -0.34 19.41 -0.41
C LEU A 118 -0.68 18.73 -1.72
N VAL A 119 -1.98 18.57 -2.05
CA VAL A 119 -2.45 18.06 -3.34
C VAL A 119 -1.90 18.91 -4.49
N GLN A 120 -2.07 20.23 -4.42
CA GLN A 120 -1.58 21.16 -5.44
C GLN A 120 -0.06 21.07 -5.64
N ARG A 121 0.71 20.98 -4.53
CA ARG A 121 2.19 20.82 -4.61
C ARG A 121 2.58 19.50 -5.27
N THR A 122 1.87 18.42 -4.94
CA THR A 122 2.12 17.09 -5.53
C THR A 122 1.87 17.12 -7.04
N HIS A 123 0.74 17.68 -7.46
CA HIS A 123 0.41 17.87 -8.88
C HIS A 123 1.42 18.77 -9.59
N ALA A 124 1.83 19.87 -8.97
CA ALA A 124 2.84 20.79 -9.53
C ALA A 124 4.21 20.10 -9.72
N CYS A 125 4.50 19.05 -8.94
CA CYS A 125 5.68 18.20 -9.13
C CYS A 125 5.48 17.08 -10.18
N GLY A 126 4.32 17.02 -10.85
CA GLY A 126 4.00 16.02 -11.87
C GLY A 126 3.63 14.64 -11.33
N MET A 127 3.24 14.54 -10.06
CA MET A 127 2.80 13.30 -9.42
C MET A 127 1.32 13.38 -9.05
N LYS A 128 0.70 12.23 -8.86
CA LYS A 128 -0.70 12.04 -8.48
C LYS A 128 -0.84 11.72 -7.00
N VAL A 129 -2.03 11.99 -6.44
CA VAL A 129 -2.36 11.78 -5.03
C VAL A 129 -3.25 10.56 -4.86
N VAL A 130 -2.85 9.65 -3.98
CA VAL A 130 -3.67 8.52 -3.52
C VAL A 130 -4.08 8.76 -2.07
N LEU A 131 -5.34 8.50 -1.74
CA LEU A 131 -5.90 8.63 -0.39
C LEU A 131 -6.51 7.30 0.06
N ASP A 132 -6.42 7.01 1.38
CA ASP A 132 -7.18 5.89 1.95
C ASP A 132 -8.67 6.18 1.97
N PHE A 133 -9.46 5.18 1.62
CA PHE A 133 -10.88 5.11 1.84
C PHE A 133 -11.20 3.89 2.69
N VAL A 134 -11.76 4.11 3.88
CA VAL A 134 -12.07 3.05 4.85
C VAL A 134 -13.58 2.77 4.81
N PRO A 135 -14.06 1.79 4.02
CA PRO A 135 -15.49 1.61 3.79
C PRO A 135 -16.17 0.73 4.83
N ASN A 136 -15.41 -0.16 5.48
CA ASN A 136 -15.98 -1.24 6.30
C ASN A 136 -16.39 -0.81 7.71
N HIS A 137 -15.70 0.20 8.28
CA HIS A 137 -15.86 0.58 9.67
C HIS A 137 -15.51 2.05 9.92
N VAL A 138 -15.86 2.54 11.09
CA VAL A 138 -15.51 3.88 11.61
C VAL A 138 -15.09 3.75 13.08
N ALA A 139 -14.54 4.80 13.68
CA ALA A 139 -14.30 4.85 15.12
C ALA A 139 -15.62 4.70 15.91
N ARG A 140 -15.55 4.13 17.14
CA ARG A 140 -16.76 3.99 17.98
C ARG A 140 -17.44 5.31 18.26
N GLN A 141 -16.68 6.39 18.39
CA GLN A 141 -17.19 7.74 18.62
C GLN A 141 -17.26 8.57 17.32
N TYR A 142 -17.48 7.91 16.17
CA TYR A 142 -17.67 8.59 14.91
C TYR A 142 -18.76 9.67 15.02
N ARG A 143 -18.41 10.87 14.60
CA ARG A 143 -19.32 12.01 14.47
C ARG A 143 -18.71 13.05 13.55
N SER A 144 -19.27 13.24 12.38
CA SER A 144 -18.78 14.27 11.47
C SER A 144 -19.26 15.67 11.89
N LEU A 145 -18.29 16.55 12.14
CA LEU A 145 -18.52 17.97 12.41
C LEU A 145 -18.27 18.83 11.16
N ALA A 146 -17.45 18.31 10.23
CA ALA A 146 -17.07 19.02 9.01
C ALA A 146 -17.94 18.65 7.78
N LYS A 147 -18.91 17.75 7.93
CA LYS A 147 -19.78 17.36 6.82
C LYS A 147 -20.48 18.56 6.17
N PRO A 148 -20.70 18.55 4.86
CA PRO A 148 -21.43 19.62 4.16
C PRO A 148 -22.81 19.87 4.76
N LYS A 149 -23.28 21.12 4.68
CA LYS A 149 -24.59 21.50 5.19
C LYS A 149 -25.70 20.69 4.51
N GLY A 150 -26.57 20.08 5.31
CA GLY A 150 -27.69 19.26 4.84
C GLY A 150 -27.34 17.78 4.65
N VAL A 151 -26.08 17.38 4.80
CA VAL A 151 -25.68 15.97 4.80
C VAL A 151 -26.08 15.31 6.13
N GLU A 152 -26.80 14.19 6.04
CA GLU A 152 -27.14 13.36 7.18
C GLU A 152 -25.93 12.48 7.56
N ASP A 153 -25.59 12.48 8.85
CA ASP A 153 -24.45 11.72 9.34
C ASP A 153 -24.72 10.21 9.43
N LEU A 154 -23.67 9.41 9.46
CA LEU A 154 -23.78 7.97 9.72
C LEU A 154 -24.40 7.74 11.10
N GLY A 155 -25.41 6.86 11.16
CA GLY A 155 -26.12 6.49 12.39
C GLY A 155 -27.09 7.55 12.94
N GLN A 156 -27.25 8.70 12.27
CA GLN A 156 -28.09 9.81 12.76
C GLN A 156 -29.56 9.42 12.86
N THR A 157 -30.06 8.61 11.94
CA THR A 157 -31.46 8.18 11.82
C THR A 157 -31.66 6.71 12.12
N ASP A 158 -30.65 6.01 12.63
CA ASP A 158 -30.69 4.57 12.90
C ASP A 158 -31.71 4.23 14.00
N ASP A 159 -32.47 3.17 13.78
CA ASP A 159 -33.28 2.52 14.81
C ASP A 159 -32.38 1.61 15.68
N LYS A 160 -32.01 2.12 16.85
CA LYS A 160 -31.17 1.43 17.82
C LYS A 160 -31.86 0.27 18.54
N GLY A 161 -33.14 0.09 18.35
CA GLY A 161 -33.94 -1.01 18.90
C GLY A 161 -33.84 -2.29 18.05
N MET A 162 -33.25 -2.20 16.87
CA MET A 162 -33.10 -3.33 15.94
C MET A 162 -31.63 -3.73 15.78
N PHE A 163 -31.33 -5.04 15.90
CA PHE A 163 -29.99 -5.54 15.61
C PHE A 163 -29.59 -5.26 14.15
N PHE A 164 -30.45 -5.61 13.21
CA PHE A 164 -30.31 -5.34 11.79
C PHE A 164 -31.54 -4.64 11.24
N SER A 165 -31.32 -3.61 10.45
CA SER A 165 -32.29 -3.00 9.55
C SER A 165 -31.54 -2.53 8.30
N PRO A 166 -32.05 -2.76 7.08
CA PRO A 166 -31.41 -2.27 5.85
C PRO A 166 -31.20 -0.75 5.81
N ASN A 167 -31.99 0.00 6.61
CA ASN A 167 -31.93 1.45 6.69
C ASN A 167 -30.96 1.97 7.75
N ASN A 168 -30.48 1.11 8.67
CA ASN A 168 -29.47 1.47 9.65
C ASN A 168 -28.08 1.50 9.04
N ASN A 169 -27.24 2.44 9.48
CA ASN A 169 -25.84 2.49 9.09
C ASN A 169 -24.94 1.56 9.93
N PHE A 170 -25.43 1.15 11.13
CA PHE A 170 -24.71 0.27 12.04
C PHE A 170 -25.55 -0.96 12.44
N TYR A 171 -24.86 -1.99 12.96
CA TYR A 171 -25.50 -3.13 13.62
C TYR A 171 -25.50 -2.91 15.13
N TYR A 172 -26.66 -3.02 15.79
CA TYR A 172 -26.83 -2.76 17.23
C TYR A 172 -27.07 -4.03 18.03
N ILE A 173 -26.24 -4.29 19.03
CA ILE A 173 -26.42 -5.42 19.96
C ILE A 173 -27.48 -5.02 21.00
N THR A 174 -28.73 -5.22 20.65
CA THR A 174 -29.89 -4.72 21.42
C THR A 174 -29.92 -5.24 22.85
N GLY A 175 -30.17 -4.34 23.80
CA GLY A 175 -30.26 -4.67 25.22
C GLY A 175 -28.93 -4.94 25.92
N LYS A 176 -27.79 -4.75 25.22
CA LYS A 176 -26.45 -4.99 25.76
C LYS A 176 -25.59 -3.73 25.71
N SER A 177 -24.80 -3.51 26.74
CA SER A 177 -23.78 -2.47 26.78
C SER A 177 -22.44 -3.00 26.26
N PHE A 178 -21.68 -2.15 25.59
CA PHE A 178 -20.31 -2.46 25.16
C PHE A 178 -19.44 -2.76 26.39
N SER A 179 -18.80 -3.93 26.40
CA SER A 179 -18.01 -4.44 27.51
C SER A 179 -16.82 -5.25 26.99
N PRO A 180 -15.78 -4.62 26.42
CA PRO A 180 -14.63 -5.33 25.87
C PRO A 180 -13.90 -6.13 26.96
N SER A 181 -13.34 -7.28 26.61
CA SER A 181 -12.61 -8.16 27.53
C SER A 181 -11.18 -7.66 27.87
N VAL A 182 -10.81 -6.49 27.34
CA VAL A 182 -9.49 -5.85 27.53
C VAL A 182 -9.66 -4.49 28.14
N ASP A 183 -8.81 -4.17 29.12
CA ASP A 183 -8.70 -2.80 29.63
C ASP A 183 -7.76 -2.01 28.70
N MET A 184 -8.30 -0.98 28.08
CA MET A 184 -7.65 -0.29 26.98
C MET A 184 -7.19 1.12 27.33
N GLY A 185 -7.43 1.58 28.51
CA GLY A 185 -7.17 2.97 28.83
C GLY A 185 -6.76 3.24 30.27
N GLU A 186 -5.98 4.30 30.41
CA GLU A 186 -5.74 4.97 31.68
C GLU A 186 -6.77 6.11 31.81
N GLY A 187 -7.40 6.22 32.94
CA GLY A 187 -8.32 7.34 33.27
C GLY A 187 -9.64 6.87 33.90
N ASP A 188 -10.27 7.77 34.67
CA ASP A 188 -11.47 7.47 35.45
C ASP A 188 -12.77 7.46 34.59
N ASP A 189 -12.76 8.05 33.40
CA ASP A 189 -13.93 8.15 32.52
C ASP A 189 -14.05 6.92 31.61
N LYS A 190 -14.67 5.85 32.13
CA LYS A 190 -14.93 4.65 31.33
C LYS A 190 -15.81 4.97 30.13
N TYR A 191 -15.45 4.38 28.97
CA TYR A 191 -16.29 4.47 27.78
C TYR A 191 -17.62 3.73 27.99
N VAL A 192 -18.73 4.39 27.68
CA VAL A 192 -20.08 3.81 27.77
C VAL A 192 -20.75 3.89 26.40
N GLU A 193 -21.19 2.73 25.90
CA GLU A 193 -21.97 2.63 24.66
C GLU A 193 -23.16 1.68 24.89
N TYR A 194 -24.38 2.20 24.72
CA TYR A 194 -25.62 1.44 24.83
C TYR A 194 -26.65 1.91 23.77
N PRO A 195 -27.25 0.97 23.02
CA PRO A 195 -26.79 -0.41 22.85
C PRO A 195 -25.39 -0.47 22.23
N ALA A 196 -24.66 -1.54 22.52
CA ALA A 196 -23.36 -1.79 21.89
C ALA A 196 -23.53 -1.91 20.36
N LYS A 197 -22.52 -1.52 19.60
CA LYS A 197 -22.45 -1.73 18.15
C LYS A 197 -21.46 -2.85 17.83
N ALA A 198 -21.72 -3.59 16.75
CA ALA A 198 -20.78 -4.59 16.24
C ALA A 198 -19.41 -3.97 15.92
N THR A 199 -18.31 -4.69 16.16
CA THR A 199 -16.96 -4.20 15.83
C THR A 199 -16.64 -4.37 14.35
N GLY A 200 -15.67 -3.60 13.86
CA GLY A 200 -15.29 -3.55 12.46
C GLY A 200 -14.87 -4.89 11.84
N ASN A 201 -14.37 -5.83 12.63
CA ASN A 201 -13.96 -7.17 12.19
C ASN A 201 -15.05 -8.24 12.32
N ASP A 202 -16.32 -7.84 12.14
CA ASP A 202 -17.48 -8.73 12.17
C ASP A 202 -17.72 -9.43 13.53
N CYS A 203 -17.29 -8.81 14.63
CA CYS A 203 -17.64 -9.25 15.97
C CYS A 203 -19.03 -8.70 16.35
N PHE A 204 -20.08 -9.54 16.20
CA PHE A 204 -21.49 -9.19 16.41
C PHE A 204 -21.98 -9.46 17.84
N HIS A 205 -21.13 -9.22 18.84
CA HIS A 205 -21.48 -9.29 20.26
C HIS A 205 -20.86 -8.12 21.04
N GLU A 206 -21.33 -7.91 22.27
CA GLU A 206 -21.01 -6.76 23.11
C GLU A 206 -19.61 -6.79 23.75
N CYS A 207 -18.93 -7.95 23.73
CA CYS A 207 -17.69 -8.20 24.45
C CYS A 207 -16.54 -8.58 23.51
N PRO A 208 -16.03 -7.66 22.65
CA PRO A 208 -14.89 -7.95 21.79
C PRO A 208 -13.63 -8.21 22.61
N GLY A 209 -12.74 -9.07 22.08
CA GLY A 209 -11.44 -9.42 22.66
C GLY A 209 -10.31 -8.48 22.22
N GLY A 210 -9.09 -8.76 22.72
CA GLY A 210 -7.89 -7.97 22.41
C GLY A 210 -7.46 -8.03 20.95
N ASN A 211 -7.81 -9.12 20.26
CA ASN A 211 -7.52 -9.29 18.85
C ASN A 211 -8.62 -8.71 17.94
N ASP A 212 -9.76 -8.31 18.51
CA ASP A 212 -10.81 -7.64 17.78
C ASP A 212 -10.47 -6.16 17.56
N TRP A 213 -11.12 -5.55 16.56
CA TRP A 213 -10.97 -4.12 16.29
C TRP A 213 -11.90 -3.29 17.20
N PHE A 214 -11.76 -3.51 18.53
CA PHE A 214 -12.65 -2.99 19.58
C PHE A 214 -12.84 -1.47 19.53
N GLU A 215 -11.90 -0.72 18.95
CA GLU A 215 -11.94 0.73 18.76
C GLU A 215 -12.84 1.17 17.60
N THR A 216 -13.33 0.22 16.79
CA THR A 216 -14.13 0.49 15.60
C THR A 216 -15.53 -0.11 15.67
N VAL A 217 -16.42 0.39 14.83
CA VAL A 217 -17.77 -0.15 14.61
C VAL A 217 -18.00 -0.46 13.14
N LYS A 218 -18.64 -1.60 12.88
CA LYS A 218 -18.98 -2.09 11.55
C LYS A 218 -20.06 -1.24 10.89
N LEU A 219 -19.87 -0.88 9.63
CA LEU A 219 -20.88 -0.26 8.78
C LEU A 219 -21.81 -1.33 8.16
N ASN A 220 -23.09 -1.04 8.14
CA ASN A 220 -24.12 -1.88 7.57
C ASN A 220 -24.43 -1.45 6.13
N TYR A 221 -24.14 -2.30 5.19
CA TYR A 221 -24.42 -2.11 3.77
C TYR A 221 -25.69 -2.81 3.30
N GLY A 222 -26.59 -3.16 4.20
CA GLY A 222 -27.84 -3.84 3.89
C GLY A 222 -27.71 -5.37 3.76
N VAL A 223 -26.73 -5.97 4.43
CA VAL A 223 -26.55 -7.42 4.53
C VAL A 223 -26.88 -7.87 5.94
N ASP A 224 -27.82 -8.82 6.08
CA ASP A 224 -28.12 -9.45 7.35
C ASP A 224 -27.00 -10.47 7.68
N PRO A 225 -26.23 -10.26 8.74
CA PRO A 225 -25.09 -11.10 9.05
C PRO A 225 -25.46 -12.52 9.53
N TRP A 226 -26.72 -12.75 9.94
CA TRP A 226 -27.16 -14.05 10.43
C TRP A 226 -27.52 -15.04 9.32
N ASN A 227 -28.01 -14.55 8.21
CA ASN A 227 -28.47 -15.39 7.11
C ASN A 227 -27.89 -15.01 5.73
N GLY A 228 -27.09 -13.95 5.68
CA GLY A 228 -26.46 -13.47 4.45
C GLY A 228 -27.43 -12.82 3.45
N SER A 229 -28.67 -12.56 3.82
CA SER A 229 -29.63 -11.94 2.90
C SER A 229 -29.25 -10.50 2.58
N LYS A 230 -29.37 -10.15 1.30
CA LYS A 230 -29.00 -8.85 0.73
C LYS A 230 -30.25 -8.00 0.50
N HIS A 231 -30.26 -6.80 1.03
CA HIS A 231 -31.34 -5.84 0.97
C HIS A 231 -30.87 -4.57 0.25
N PHE A 232 -30.73 -4.63 -1.07
CA PHE A 232 -30.17 -3.54 -1.88
C PHE A 232 -31.21 -2.78 -2.70
N SER A 233 -32.50 -3.07 -2.51
CA SER A 233 -33.61 -2.37 -3.16
C SER A 233 -34.69 -2.03 -2.12
N PRO A 234 -34.89 -0.74 -1.76
CA PRO A 234 -34.10 0.41 -2.21
C PRO A 234 -32.62 0.34 -1.78
N ILE A 235 -31.75 1.11 -2.45
CA ILE A 235 -30.32 1.21 -2.10
C ILE A 235 -30.19 1.70 -0.64
N PRO A 236 -29.42 1.01 0.21
CA PRO A 236 -29.18 1.41 1.59
C PRO A 236 -28.57 2.82 1.69
N SER A 237 -28.97 3.61 2.71
CA SER A 237 -28.44 4.96 2.89
C SER A 237 -26.92 5.00 3.12
N THR A 238 -26.32 3.94 3.64
CA THR A 238 -24.87 3.78 3.78
C THR A 238 -24.17 3.90 2.42
N TRP A 239 -24.75 3.32 1.35
CA TRP A 239 -24.15 3.39 0.02
C TRP A 239 -24.04 4.82 -0.49
N THR A 240 -25.12 5.60 -0.37
CA THR A 240 -25.13 6.99 -0.83
C THR A 240 -24.17 7.84 0.00
N LYS A 241 -24.20 7.70 1.34
CA LYS A 241 -23.28 8.43 2.23
C LYS A 241 -21.81 8.12 1.92
N MET A 242 -21.46 6.86 1.72
CA MET A 242 -20.07 6.45 1.42
C MET A 242 -19.64 6.88 0.01
N CYS A 243 -20.56 6.89 -0.97
CA CYS A 243 -20.28 7.42 -2.30
C CYS A 243 -20.07 8.95 -2.28
N ASP A 244 -20.87 9.68 -1.50
CA ASP A 244 -20.73 11.13 -1.32
C ASP A 244 -19.37 11.50 -0.71
N ILE A 245 -18.84 10.67 0.20
CA ILE A 245 -17.50 10.83 0.77
C ILE A 245 -16.43 10.68 -0.32
N LEU A 246 -16.52 9.65 -1.19
CA LEU A 246 -15.61 9.48 -2.32
C LEU A 246 -15.64 10.68 -3.26
N LEU A 247 -16.83 11.16 -3.61
CA LEU A 247 -17.03 12.34 -4.46
C LEU A 247 -16.45 13.60 -3.81
N PHE A 248 -16.62 13.78 -2.50
CA PHE A 248 -16.06 14.90 -1.75
C PHE A 248 -14.52 14.97 -1.87
N TRP A 249 -13.82 13.86 -1.68
CA TRP A 249 -12.37 13.83 -1.79
C TRP A 249 -11.88 13.90 -3.23
N ALA A 250 -12.60 13.28 -4.19
CA ALA A 250 -12.30 13.43 -5.62
C ALA A 250 -12.39 14.89 -6.07
N ALA A 251 -13.40 15.63 -5.58
CA ALA A 251 -13.55 17.08 -5.86
C ALA A 251 -12.38 17.92 -5.30
N LYS A 252 -11.62 17.42 -4.33
CA LYS A 252 -10.41 18.06 -3.79
C LYS A 252 -9.13 17.72 -4.56
N GLY A 253 -9.25 16.96 -5.66
CA GLY A 253 -8.12 16.62 -6.53
C GLY A 253 -7.41 15.33 -6.13
N VAL A 254 -8.06 14.45 -5.37
CA VAL A 254 -7.55 13.08 -5.14
C VAL A 254 -7.67 12.29 -6.45
N ASP A 255 -6.57 11.71 -6.92
CA ASP A 255 -6.49 10.98 -8.20
C ASP A 255 -6.77 9.48 -8.05
N ALA A 256 -6.59 8.93 -6.84
CA ALA A 256 -6.82 7.52 -6.59
C ALA A 256 -7.24 7.26 -5.14
N PHE A 257 -8.03 6.20 -4.94
CA PHE A 257 -8.39 5.71 -3.62
C PHE A 257 -7.79 4.31 -3.38
N ARG A 258 -7.05 4.15 -2.27
CA ARG A 258 -6.76 2.83 -1.72
C ARG A 258 -7.90 2.47 -0.78
N CYS A 259 -8.65 1.46 -1.13
CA CYS A 259 -9.83 1.03 -0.42
C CYS A 259 -9.48 -0.11 0.55
N ASP A 260 -9.71 0.16 1.83
CA ASP A 260 -9.40 -0.72 2.95
C ASP A 260 -10.37 -1.91 3.00
N MET A 261 -9.85 -3.15 3.19
CA MET A 261 -10.61 -4.37 3.47
C MET A 261 -11.86 -4.55 2.59
N VAL A 262 -11.70 -4.38 1.28
CA VAL A 262 -12.83 -4.30 0.33
C VAL A 262 -13.76 -5.51 0.33
N HIS A 263 -13.26 -6.70 0.68
CA HIS A 263 -14.05 -7.94 0.71
C HIS A 263 -15.04 -8.00 1.89
N MET A 264 -14.86 -7.16 2.90
CA MET A 264 -15.79 -7.00 4.03
C MET A 264 -16.99 -6.11 3.69
N VAL A 265 -17.03 -5.58 2.47
CA VAL A 265 -18.11 -4.75 1.91
C VAL A 265 -18.65 -5.44 0.66
N PRO A 266 -19.97 -5.47 0.42
CA PRO A 266 -20.54 -6.14 -0.73
C PRO A 266 -19.96 -5.63 -2.06
N VAL A 267 -19.60 -6.57 -2.94
CA VAL A 267 -19.05 -6.22 -4.27
C VAL A 267 -20.04 -5.41 -5.11
N GLU A 268 -21.34 -5.55 -4.86
CA GLU A 268 -22.41 -4.77 -5.51
C GLU A 268 -22.33 -3.28 -5.15
N PHE A 269 -21.93 -2.95 -3.91
CA PHE A 269 -21.67 -1.55 -3.52
C PHE A 269 -20.53 -0.99 -4.37
N TRP A 270 -19.43 -1.72 -4.51
CA TRP A 270 -18.28 -1.28 -5.30
C TRP A 270 -18.64 -1.05 -6.76
N HIS A 271 -19.37 -1.99 -7.36
CA HIS A 271 -19.88 -1.85 -8.72
C HIS A 271 -20.67 -0.55 -8.90
N TRP A 272 -21.58 -0.27 -7.98
CA TRP A 272 -22.41 0.92 -8.03
C TRP A 272 -21.62 2.21 -7.71
N ALA A 273 -20.80 2.23 -6.65
CA ALA A 273 -20.13 3.42 -6.19
C ALA A 273 -18.99 3.85 -7.14
N ILE A 274 -18.17 2.90 -7.61
CA ILE A 274 -17.08 3.18 -8.57
C ILE A 274 -17.66 3.74 -9.88
N ALA A 275 -18.74 3.15 -10.39
CA ALA A 275 -19.41 3.69 -11.57
C ALA A 275 -19.87 5.14 -11.37
N LYS A 276 -20.50 5.45 -10.21
CA LYS A 276 -20.95 6.80 -9.86
C LYS A 276 -19.81 7.82 -9.75
N VAL A 277 -18.69 7.43 -9.15
CA VAL A 277 -17.52 8.30 -9.06
C VAL A 277 -16.93 8.54 -10.44
N LYS A 278 -16.75 7.48 -11.24
CA LYS A 278 -16.18 7.58 -12.60
C LYS A 278 -17.08 8.31 -13.60
N GLU A 279 -18.39 8.42 -13.36
CA GLU A 279 -19.29 9.31 -14.13
C GLU A 279 -18.86 10.79 -14.04
N GLN A 280 -18.32 11.25 -12.89
CA GLN A 280 -17.91 12.63 -12.67
C GLN A 280 -16.40 12.82 -12.76
N TYR A 281 -15.64 11.81 -12.35
CA TYR A 281 -14.17 11.80 -12.28
C TYR A 281 -13.63 10.54 -12.98
N PRO A 282 -13.65 10.49 -14.34
CA PRO A 282 -13.35 9.28 -15.11
C PRO A 282 -11.93 8.75 -14.93
N ASP A 283 -10.99 9.61 -14.56
CA ASP A 283 -9.57 9.28 -14.39
C ASP A 283 -9.22 8.81 -12.97
N VAL A 284 -10.18 8.82 -12.03
CA VAL A 284 -9.93 8.35 -10.66
C VAL A 284 -9.72 6.83 -10.65
N VAL A 285 -8.62 6.42 -10.01
CA VAL A 285 -8.19 5.02 -9.91
C VAL A 285 -8.62 4.42 -8.57
N PHE A 286 -9.10 3.19 -8.59
CA PHE A 286 -9.48 2.44 -7.39
C PHE A 286 -8.54 1.26 -7.17
N ILE A 287 -7.91 1.21 -5.98
CA ILE A 287 -6.96 0.18 -5.56
C ILE A 287 -7.57 -0.57 -4.38
N ALA A 288 -7.74 -1.88 -4.51
CA ALA A 288 -8.35 -2.72 -3.49
C ALA A 288 -7.30 -3.41 -2.60
N GLU A 289 -7.45 -3.28 -1.30
CA GLU A 289 -6.86 -4.23 -0.37
C GLU A 289 -7.72 -5.49 -0.33
N LEU A 290 -7.19 -6.58 -0.88
CA LEU A 290 -7.92 -7.83 -1.04
C LEU A 290 -6.97 -9.03 -0.91
N TYR A 291 -7.32 -9.99 -0.06
CA TYR A 291 -6.46 -11.11 0.32
C TYR A 291 -7.00 -12.49 -0.09
N ASP A 292 -8.02 -12.54 -0.94
CA ASP A 292 -8.60 -13.79 -1.44
C ASP A 292 -8.51 -13.85 -2.98
N VAL A 293 -7.57 -14.68 -3.48
CA VAL A 293 -7.35 -14.90 -4.92
C VAL A 293 -8.61 -15.41 -5.63
N GLY A 294 -9.45 -16.18 -4.92
CA GLY A 294 -10.68 -16.77 -5.48
C GLY A 294 -11.72 -15.74 -5.94
N ILE A 295 -11.64 -14.52 -5.40
CA ILE A 295 -12.58 -13.44 -5.73
C ILE A 295 -11.95 -12.29 -6.54
N TYR A 296 -10.65 -12.33 -6.88
CA TYR A 296 -9.98 -11.28 -7.66
C TYR A 296 -10.72 -10.94 -8.94
N HIS A 297 -11.12 -11.95 -9.73
CA HIS A 297 -11.85 -11.74 -10.96
C HIS A 297 -13.16 -10.95 -10.77
N SER A 298 -13.89 -11.24 -9.70
CA SER A 298 -15.15 -10.55 -9.37
C SER A 298 -14.92 -9.07 -9.05
N TYR A 299 -13.88 -8.75 -8.27
CA TYR A 299 -13.59 -7.37 -7.87
C TYR A 299 -13.03 -6.53 -9.03
N ILE A 300 -12.27 -7.13 -9.95
CA ILE A 300 -11.79 -6.45 -11.16
C ILE A 300 -12.96 -6.22 -12.13
N HIS A 301 -13.63 -7.29 -12.56
CA HIS A 301 -14.54 -7.22 -13.71
C HIS A 301 -15.96 -6.80 -13.37
N TYR A 302 -16.44 -7.12 -12.16
CA TYR A 302 -17.76 -6.68 -11.71
C TYR A 302 -17.66 -5.51 -10.73
N GLY A 303 -16.78 -5.58 -9.73
CA GLY A 303 -16.57 -4.50 -8.76
C GLY A 303 -16.05 -3.21 -9.38
N GLY A 304 -15.23 -3.29 -10.44
CA GLY A 304 -14.73 -2.16 -11.20
C GLY A 304 -13.41 -1.59 -10.66
N PHE A 305 -12.70 -2.32 -9.82
CA PHE A 305 -11.37 -1.93 -9.33
C PHE A 305 -10.34 -1.96 -10.46
N ASP A 306 -9.48 -0.94 -10.49
CA ASP A 306 -8.38 -0.86 -11.45
C ASP A 306 -7.21 -1.76 -11.04
N TYR A 307 -6.93 -1.84 -9.71
CA TYR A 307 -5.84 -2.64 -9.16
C TYR A 307 -6.23 -3.33 -7.85
N LEU A 308 -5.66 -4.52 -7.62
CA LEU A 308 -5.78 -5.30 -6.37
C LEU A 308 -4.39 -5.57 -5.81
N TYR A 309 -4.24 -5.65 -4.51
CA TYR A 309 -3.00 -6.11 -3.86
C TYR A 309 -2.65 -7.53 -4.27
N ASP A 310 -1.42 -7.77 -4.73
CA ASP A 310 -0.87 -9.11 -4.94
C ASP A 310 -0.10 -9.59 -3.69
N LYS A 311 -0.84 -9.61 -2.56
CA LYS A 311 -0.25 -9.97 -1.26
C LYS A 311 -0.10 -11.48 -1.12
N VAL A 312 -1.19 -12.22 -1.16
CA VAL A 312 -1.21 -13.66 -0.87
C VAL A 312 -0.66 -14.54 -1.98
N ASN A 313 -0.49 -14.01 -3.18
CA ASN A 313 0.09 -14.73 -4.31
C ASN A 313 1.58 -14.39 -4.50
N LEU A 314 1.94 -13.16 -4.88
CA LEU A 314 3.32 -12.81 -5.20
C LEU A 314 4.14 -12.37 -3.97
N TYR A 315 3.59 -11.47 -3.10
CA TYR A 315 4.34 -10.98 -1.94
C TYR A 315 4.73 -12.11 -0.98
N ASP A 316 3.75 -12.92 -0.54
CA ASP A 316 4.01 -14.03 0.39
C ASP A 316 4.99 -15.03 -0.20
N LYS A 317 4.88 -15.31 -1.50
CA LYS A 317 5.78 -16.21 -2.20
C LYS A 317 7.21 -15.66 -2.25
N LEU A 318 7.39 -14.39 -2.59
CA LEU A 318 8.72 -13.76 -2.60
C LEU A 318 9.35 -13.77 -1.21
N CYS A 319 8.58 -13.47 -0.16
CA CYS A 319 9.05 -13.55 1.22
C CYS A 319 9.50 -14.97 1.61
N ALA A 320 8.73 -16.00 1.25
CA ALA A 320 9.07 -17.40 1.51
C ALA A 320 10.34 -17.84 0.76
N ILE A 321 10.53 -17.38 -0.50
CA ILE A 321 11.74 -17.69 -1.28
C ILE A 321 12.99 -17.05 -0.63
N VAL A 322 12.90 -15.78 -0.21
CA VAL A 322 14.03 -15.11 0.49
C VAL A 322 14.37 -15.83 1.78
N LYS A 323 13.38 -16.32 2.52
CA LYS A 323 13.56 -17.10 3.77
C LYS A 323 14.03 -18.55 3.53
N ASN A 324 14.14 -19.00 2.29
CA ASN A 324 14.46 -20.39 1.90
C ASN A 324 13.37 -21.41 2.28
N GLU A 325 12.15 -20.98 2.43
CA GLU A 325 10.96 -21.81 2.72
C GLU A 325 10.31 -22.32 1.43
N GLU A 326 10.56 -21.64 0.30
CA GLU A 326 10.02 -21.95 -1.02
C GLU A 326 11.11 -21.89 -2.11
N SER A 327 10.82 -22.57 -3.23
CA SER A 327 11.67 -22.55 -4.43
C SER A 327 11.42 -21.30 -5.27
N ALA A 328 12.49 -20.72 -5.86
CA ALA A 328 12.34 -19.64 -6.83
C ALA A 328 11.52 -20.07 -8.06
N ALA A 329 11.53 -21.34 -8.44
CA ALA A 329 10.70 -21.89 -9.53
C ALA A 329 9.18 -21.74 -9.24
N SER A 330 8.76 -21.57 -7.99
CA SER A 330 7.33 -21.36 -7.65
C SER A 330 6.78 -20.01 -8.14
N LEU A 331 7.64 -19.08 -8.57
CA LEU A 331 7.22 -17.83 -9.23
C LEU A 331 6.47 -18.10 -10.55
N THR A 332 6.73 -19.23 -11.21
CA THR A 332 5.94 -19.67 -12.37
C THR A 332 4.46 -19.84 -11.98
N GLN A 333 4.17 -20.43 -10.84
CA GLN A 333 2.80 -20.57 -10.34
C GLN A 333 2.16 -19.20 -10.05
N CYS A 334 2.93 -18.22 -9.55
CA CYS A 334 2.40 -16.90 -9.22
C CYS A 334 1.79 -16.20 -10.45
N TRP A 335 2.51 -16.15 -11.57
CA TRP A 335 1.98 -15.49 -12.76
C TRP A 335 0.84 -16.29 -13.41
N GLN A 336 0.86 -17.63 -13.34
CA GLN A 336 -0.23 -18.48 -13.83
C GLN A 336 -1.51 -18.28 -13.01
N THR A 337 -1.39 -18.14 -11.70
CA THR A 337 -2.55 -17.91 -10.80
C THR A 337 -3.32 -16.64 -11.15
N VAL A 338 -2.64 -15.61 -11.61
CA VAL A 338 -3.27 -14.33 -12.00
C VAL A 338 -3.30 -14.14 -13.53
N GLU A 339 -3.22 -15.24 -14.30
CA GLU A 339 -3.27 -15.18 -15.78
C GLU A 339 -4.52 -14.43 -16.27
N GLY A 340 -4.32 -13.47 -17.18
CA GLY A 340 -5.36 -12.56 -17.64
C GLY A 340 -5.64 -11.38 -16.70
N MET A 341 -5.16 -11.40 -15.47
CA MET A 341 -5.33 -10.33 -14.46
C MET A 341 -4.02 -9.63 -14.09
N GLN A 342 -2.88 -10.05 -14.63
CA GLN A 342 -1.54 -9.56 -14.23
C GLN A 342 -1.43 -8.03 -14.26
N ALA A 343 -2.07 -7.38 -15.22
CA ALA A 343 -2.04 -5.92 -15.37
C ALA A 343 -2.81 -5.18 -14.27
N HIS A 344 -3.68 -5.89 -13.54
CA HIS A 344 -4.52 -5.37 -12.46
C HIS A 344 -3.95 -5.61 -11.06
N MET A 345 -2.77 -6.25 -10.94
CA MET A 345 -2.20 -6.56 -9.63
C MET A 345 -1.28 -5.43 -9.17
N LEU A 346 -1.41 -4.95 -7.93
CA LEU A 346 -0.46 -4.03 -7.31
C LEU A 346 0.60 -4.84 -6.57
N ASN A 347 1.85 -4.77 -7.05
CA ASN A 347 2.98 -5.47 -6.45
C ASN A 347 3.71 -4.59 -5.42
N PHE A 348 4.13 -5.18 -4.31
CA PHE A 348 4.87 -4.50 -3.25
C PHE A 348 5.65 -5.51 -2.40
N LEU A 349 6.54 -5.00 -1.54
CA LEU A 349 7.29 -5.80 -0.56
C LEU A 349 7.23 -5.22 0.87
N GLU A 350 6.76 -4.00 1.03
CA GLU A 350 6.44 -3.38 2.31
C GLU A 350 5.19 -2.50 2.17
N ASN A 351 4.42 -2.42 3.24
CA ASN A 351 3.40 -1.42 3.49
C ASN A 351 3.32 -1.16 5.01
N HIS A 352 2.30 -0.44 5.46
CA HIS A 352 2.13 -0.11 6.88
C HIS A 352 1.69 -1.29 7.76
N ASP A 353 1.22 -2.40 7.16
CA ASP A 353 0.76 -3.62 7.86
C ASP A 353 1.81 -4.74 7.83
N GLU A 354 2.76 -4.70 6.90
CA GLU A 354 3.74 -5.75 6.70
C GLU A 354 5.06 -5.47 7.45
N LEU A 355 5.82 -6.53 7.71
CA LEU A 355 7.13 -6.44 8.33
C LEU A 355 8.09 -5.65 7.44
N ARG A 356 8.96 -4.83 8.06
CA ARG A 356 10.06 -4.20 7.33
C ARG A 356 11.05 -5.26 6.85
N LEU A 357 11.48 -5.17 5.59
CA LEU A 357 12.45 -6.12 5.01
C LEU A 357 13.76 -6.19 5.81
N ALA A 358 14.18 -5.04 6.37
CA ALA A 358 15.40 -4.94 7.18
C ALA A 358 15.21 -5.39 8.64
N SER A 359 13.97 -5.63 9.09
CA SER A 359 13.72 -6.05 10.48
C SER A 359 14.25 -7.45 10.76
N PRO A 360 14.73 -7.73 11.98
CA PRO A 360 15.12 -9.07 12.38
C PRO A 360 14.00 -10.11 12.27
N GLN A 361 12.75 -9.67 12.34
CA GLN A 361 11.56 -10.50 12.23
C GLN A 361 11.26 -10.91 10.77
N GLN A 362 11.83 -10.19 9.78
CA GLN A 362 11.66 -10.51 8.36
C GLN A 362 12.94 -11.13 7.77
N PHE A 363 13.90 -10.30 7.34
CA PHE A 363 15.13 -10.81 6.71
C PHE A 363 16.41 -10.35 7.46
N GLY A 364 16.33 -9.39 8.37
CA GLY A 364 17.45 -8.79 9.08
C GLY A 364 18.34 -7.89 8.23
N ASP A 365 18.24 -8.01 6.91
CA ASP A 365 18.98 -7.21 5.93
C ASP A 365 18.14 -6.94 4.68
N ALA A 366 17.89 -5.67 4.38
CA ALA A 366 17.11 -5.27 3.20
C ALA A 366 17.78 -5.65 1.86
N GLU A 367 19.12 -5.81 1.83
CA GLU A 367 19.84 -6.20 0.60
C GLU A 367 19.52 -7.65 0.18
N LEU A 368 19.10 -8.53 1.12
CA LEU A 368 18.64 -9.89 0.81
C LEU A 368 17.37 -9.92 -0.06
N ALA A 369 16.58 -8.84 -0.01
CA ALA A 369 15.35 -8.71 -0.80
C ALA A 369 15.58 -8.20 -2.23
N PHE A 370 16.79 -7.84 -2.65
CA PHE A 370 17.05 -7.28 -3.98
C PHE A 370 16.51 -8.13 -5.14
N PRO A 371 16.69 -9.47 -5.16
CA PRO A 371 16.09 -10.28 -6.21
C PRO A 371 14.55 -10.22 -6.20
N ALA A 372 13.95 -10.20 -5.02
CA ALA A 372 12.49 -10.05 -4.87
C ALA A 372 11.99 -8.68 -5.37
N VAL A 373 12.74 -7.60 -5.10
CA VAL A 373 12.43 -6.25 -5.63
C VAL A 373 12.47 -6.24 -7.16
N ILE A 374 13.50 -6.87 -7.78
CA ILE A 374 13.59 -6.95 -9.23
C ILE A 374 12.36 -7.66 -9.81
N VAL A 375 12.00 -8.83 -9.28
CA VAL A 375 10.84 -9.60 -9.74
C VAL A 375 9.55 -8.77 -9.55
N SER A 376 9.30 -8.27 -8.35
CA SER A 376 8.09 -7.50 -8.01
C SER A 376 7.91 -6.26 -8.91
N ALA A 377 9.01 -5.59 -9.25
CA ALA A 377 8.99 -4.38 -10.06
C ALA A 377 8.91 -4.64 -11.57
N THR A 378 9.41 -5.78 -12.08
CA THR A 378 9.61 -5.96 -13.53
C THR A 378 8.84 -7.13 -14.16
N MET A 379 8.28 -8.05 -13.36
CA MET A 379 7.61 -9.25 -13.88
C MET A 379 6.33 -8.95 -14.67
N SER A 380 5.62 -7.88 -14.32
CA SER A 380 4.37 -7.48 -14.97
C SER A 380 4.33 -5.98 -15.30
N THR A 381 3.31 -5.57 -16.06
CA THR A 381 3.04 -4.14 -16.35
C THR A 381 2.35 -3.41 -15.20
N SER A 382 1.88 -4.13 -14.21
CA SER A 382 1.12 -3.64 -13.07
C SER A 382 1.90 -2.63 -12.20
N PRO A 383 1.22 -1.80 -11.40
CA PRO A 383 1.87 -0.88 -10.48
C PRO A 383 2.84 -1.56 -9.52
N PHE A 384 3.86 -0.82 -9.10
CA PHE A 384 4.75 -1.22 -8.03
C PHE A 384 4.71 -0.18 -6.91
N MET A 385 4.61 -0.63 -5.65
CA MET A 385 4.52 0.24 -4.50
C MET A 385 5.71 0.06 -3.56
N LEU A 386 6.18 1.19 -3.01
CA LEU A 386 7.14 1.25 -1.93
C LEU A 386 6.52 1.89 -0.70
N TYR A 387 6.90 1.42 0.46
CA TYR A 387 6.60 2.08 1.73
C TYR A 387 7.75 3.00 2.14
N GLN A 388 7.42 4.14 2.74
CA GLN A 388 8.39 5.16 3.19
C GLN A 388 9.56 4.54 3.97
N GLY A 389 10.79 4.83 3.55
CA GLY A 389 12.01 4.31 4.17
C GLY A 389 12.44 2.92 3.71
N GLN A 390 11.63 2.18 2.92
CA GLN A 390 12.03 0.91 2.32
C GLN A 390 13.29 1.08 1.49
N GLU A 391 13.36 2.16 0.72
CA GLU A 391 14.52 2.51 -0.12
C GLU A 391 15.75 2.95 0.68
N LEU A 392 15.63 3.06 1.99
CA LEU A 392 16.72 3.36 2.92
C LEU A 392 17.12 2.15 3.77
N GLY A 393 16.28 1.11 3.80
CA GLY A 393 16.42 -0.06 4.65
C GLY A 393 16.01 0.21 6.10
N GLU A 394 14.92 0.95 6.32
CA GLU A 394 14.29 1.08 7.65
C GLU A 394 13.92 -0.30 8.21
N ASP A 395 14.20 -0.52 9.49
CA ASP A 395 14.05 -1.81 10.16
C ASP A 395 12.86 -1.89 11.14
N GLY A 396 12.05 -0.82 11.20
CA GLY A 396 10.91 -0.73 12.10
C GLY A 396 11.26 -0.43 13.55
N LYS A 397 12.55 -0.34 13.90
CA LYS A 397 12.98 0.03 15.25
C LYS A 397 12.62 1.47 15.56
N GLY A 398 12.09 1.70 16.73
CA GLY A 398 11.71 3.01 17.22
C GLY A 398 11.11 2.93 18.59
N ALA A 399 10.76 4.08 19.16
CA ALA A 399 10.01 4.12 20.40
C ALA A 399 8.56 3.75 20.11
N THR A 400 8.27 2.47 20.18
CA THR A 400 6.93 1.92 19.97
C THR A 400 6.29 1.68 21.33
N GLY A 401 5.10 2.22 21.54
CA GLY A 401 4.33 1.98 22.75
C GLY A 401 3.40 0.80 22.59
N TYR A 402 2.31 1.04 21.87
CA TYR A 402 1.24 0.07 21.71
C TYR A 402 1.65 -1.15 20.88
N SER A 403 2.34 -0.94 19.75
CA SER A 403 2.69 -2.04 18.83
C SER A 403 3.81 -2.94 19.35
N GLY A 404 4.66 -2.46 20.26
CA GLY A 404 5.89 -3.18 20.63
C GLY A 404 6.91 -3.24 19.48
N ASP A 405 7.96 -4.05 19.64
CA ASP A 405 9.01 -4.29 18.64
C ASP A 405 8.66 -5.57 17.86
N ASP A 406 7.70 -5.48 16.95
CA ASP A 406 7.21 -6.60 16.15
C ASP A 406 7.81 -6.66 14.72
N GLY A 407 8.71 -5.73 14.39
CA GLY A 407 9.33 -5.62 13.07
C GLY A 407 8.56 -4.75 12.06
N ARG A 408 7.46 -4.12 12.49
CA ARG A 408 6.70 -3.12 11.73
C ARG A 408 7.06 -1.71 12.17
N THR A 409 6.79 -0.74 11.33
CA THR A 409 6.73 0.66 11.79
C THR A 409 5.34 0.92 12.36
N SER A 410 5.26 1.24 13.65
CA SER A 410 3.97 1.46 14.31
C SER A 410 3.16 2.59 13.66
N ILE A 411 1.89 2.30 13.38
CA ILE A 411 0.89 3.29 12.93
C ILE A 411 0.05 3.83 14.09
N PHE A 412 0.23 3.32 15.31
CA PHE A 412 -0.56 3.65 16.51
C PHE A 412 0.15 4.61 17.46
N ASP A 413 1.45 4.84 17.21
CA ASP A 413 2.31 5.58 18.12
C ASP A 413 2.86 6.85 17.48
N TYR A 414 3.12 7.87 18.30
CA TYR A 414 3.97 8.99 17.92
C TYR A 414 5.43 8.55 18.00
N THR A 415 6.07 8.40 16.86
CA THR A 415 7.44 7.91 16.75
C THR A 415 8.16 8.54 15.56
N THR A 416 9.44 8.23 15.41
CA THR A 416 10.26 8.62 14.26
C THR A 416 10.79 7.39 13.54
N MET A 417 11.17 7.58 12.28
CA MET A 417 11.89 6.58 11.48
C MET A 417 13.34 7.03 11.35
N PRO A 418 14.30 6.35 12.00
CA PRO A 418 15.67 6.89 12.15
C PRO A 418 16.42 7.16 10.84
N LEU A 419 16.25 6.33 9.80
CA LEU A 419 16.92 6.57 8.52
C LEU A 419 16.19 7.61 7.67
N VAL A 420 14.85 7.61 7.71
CA VAL A 420 14.05 8.65 7.05
C VAL A 420 14.32 10.01 7.68
N GLU A 421 14.34 10.13 9.01
CA GLU A 421 14.68 11.38 9.72
C GLU A 421 16.04 11.94 9.26
N LYS A 422 17.07 11.08 9.24
CA LYS A 422 18.40 11.48 8.78
C LYS A 422 18.43 11.92 7.33
N TRP A 423 17.75 11.16 6.46
CA TRP A 423 17.65 11.51 5.04
C TRP A 423 16.83 12.78 4.84
N TYR A 424 15.64 12.86 5.44
CA TYR A 424 14.74 14.02 5.35
C TYR A 424 15.43 15.31 5.85
N SER A 425 16.09 15.23 7.00
CA SER A 425 16.96 16.31 7.55
C SER A 425 16.33 17.70 7.43
N HIS A 426 15.10 17.87 7.94
CA HIS A 426 14.31 19.11 7.85
C HIS A 426 14.12 19.59 6.39
N GLY A 427 13.70 18.72 5.50
CA GLY A 427 13.41 19.00 4.08
C GLY A 427 14.65 19.06 3.17
N LYS A 428 15.86 18.76 3.67
CA LYS A 428 17.08 18.78 2.84
C LYS A 428 17.23 17.56 1.94
N CYS A 429 16.61 16.44 2.27
CA CYS A 429 16.65 15.16 1.53
C CYS A 429 18.08 14.72 1.21
N SER A 430 18.94 14.71 2.25
CA SER A 430 20.39 14.60 2.09
C SER A 430 20.89 13.17 2.17
N ILE A 431 21.40 12.64 1.06
CA ILE A 431 22.09 11.35 1.03
C ILE A 431 23.39 11.33 1.85
N HIS A 432 23.97 12.49 2.18
CA HIS A 432 25.19 12.59 2.97
C HIS A 432 24.96 12.35 4.47
N LYS A 433 23.70 12.43 4.93
CA LYS A 433 23.32 12.21 6.33
C LYS A 433 23.06 10.75 6.68
N ILE A 434 22.81 9.90 5.68
CA ILE A 434 22.58 8.46 5.84
C ILE A 434 23.89 7.67 5.70
N ASN A 435 23.92 6.46 6.28
CA ASN A 435 25.10 5.59 6.23
C ASN A 435 25.31 4.98 4.81
N ASN A 436 26.46 4.34 4.61
CA ASN A 436 26.81 3.76 3.30
C ASN A 436 25.85 2.66 2.84
N LYS A 437 25.31 1.86 3.77
CA LYS A 437 24.34 0.80 3.44
C LYS A 437 23.05 1.43 2.90
N ALA A 438 22.45 2.38 3.61
CA ALA A 438 21.25 3.07 3.15
C ALA A 438 21.47 3.79 1.79
N ARG A 439 22.67 4.34 1.54
CA ARG A 439 23.01 4.91 0.20
C ARG A 439 22.99 3.86 -0.90
N ARG A 440 23.55 2.67 -0.65
CA ARG A 440 23.54 1.57 -1.65
C ARG A 440 22.12 1.11 -1.93
N ILE A 441 21.30 0.89 -0.88
CA ILE A 441 19.92 0.48 -1.01
C ILE A 441 19.14 1.51 -1.82
N ARG A 442 19.22 2.80 -1.47
CA ARG A 442 18.55 3.88 -2.21
C ARG A 442 19.02 3.96 -3.67
N ALA A 443 20.30 3.81 -3.92
CA ALA A 443 20.84 3.80 -5.29
C ALA A 443 20.30 2.63 -6.12
N PHE A 444 20.14 1.44 -5.51
CA PHE A 444 19.52 0.28 -6.14
C PHE A 444 18.05 0.57 -6.48
N TYR A 445 17.24 1.00 -5.51
CA TYR A 445 15.83 1.36 -5.77
C TYR A 445 15.71 2.44 -6.84
N THR A 446 16.54 3.47 -6.81
CA THR A 446 16.54 4.52 -7.83
C THR A 446 16.76 3.97 -9.24
N LYS A 447 17.67 2.98 -9.40
CA LYS A 447 17.89 2.32 -10.71
C LYS A 447 16.67 1.52 -11.13
N ILE A 448 16.10 0.71 -10.22
CA ILE A 448 14.90 -0.10 -10.50
C ILE A 448 13.72 0.78 -10.91
N LEU A 449 13.42 1.84 -10.16
CA LEU A 449 12.27 2.70 -10.43
C LEU A 449 12.45 3.51 -11.73
N LYS A 450 13.66 4.00 -12.00
CA LYS A 450 13.96 4.66 -13.27
C LYS A 450 13.81 3.72 -14.46
N MET A 451 14.27 2.48 -14.32
CA MET A 451 14.09 1.44 -15.33
C MET A 451 12.60 1.19 -15.58
N CYS A 452 11.78 1.06 -14.52
CA CYS A 452 10.33 0.93 -14.64
C CYS A 452 9.67 2.13 -15.35
N ALA A 453 10.23 3.33 -15.21
CA ALA A 453 9.73 4.55 -15.85
C ALA A 453 10.16 4.68 -17.33
N THR A 454 11.32 4.12 -17.71
CA THR A 454 11.93 4.32 -19.04
C THR A 454 11.77 3.14 -19.99
N GLU A 455 11.77 1.89 -19.47
CA GLU A 455 11.75 0.69 -20.30
C GLU A 455 10.30 0.29 -20.65
N GLN A 456 9.97 0.36 -21.93
CA GLN A 456 8.63 0.03 -22.41
C GLN A 456 8.30 -1.46 -22.26
N ALA A 457 9.31 -2.32 -22.38
CA ALA A 457 9.14 -3.75 -22.12
C ALA A 457 8.64 -4.03 -20.69
N ILE A 458 8.95 -3.18 -19.69
CA ILE A 458 8.41 -3.32 -18.33
C ILE A 458 6.99 -2.74 -18.24
N SER A 459 6.79 -1.54 -18.79
CA SER A 459 5.52 -0.80 -18.61
C SER A 459 4.38 -1.25 -19.53
N GLN A 460 4.69 -1.86 -20.67
CA GLN A 460 3.72 -2.22 -21.72
C GLN A 460 3.95 -3.62 -22.32
N GLY A 461 5.10 -4.25 -22.03
CA GLY A 461 5.54 -5.46 -22.70
C GLY A 461 4.87 -6.75 -22.24
N ALA A 462 4.98 -7.78 -23.08
CA ALA A 462 4.62 -9.14 -22.75
C ALA A 462 5.69 -9.81 -21.86
N PHE A 463 5.26 -10.75 -21.06
CA PHE A 463 6.09 -11.61 -20.22
C PHE A 463 6.26 -12.98 -20.87
N PHE A 464 7.46 -13.58 -20.71
CA PHE A 464 7.72 -14.96 -21.13
C PHE A 464 8.63 -15.65 -20.11
N ASP A 465 8.12 -16.71 -19.50
CA ASP A 465 8.87 -17.53 -18.54
C ASP A 465 9.88 -18.42 -19.25
N LEU A 466 11.15 -18.35 -18.84
CA LEU A 466 12.24 -19.17 -19.40
C LEU A 466 12.58 -20.39 -18.52
N MET A 467 11.90 -20.59 -17.39
CA MET A 467 12.26 -21.66 -16.44
C MET A 467 12.12 -23.06 -17.06
N TYR A 468 11.08 -23.30 -17.86
CA TYR A 468 10.79 -24.64 -18.39
C TYR A 468 11.91 -25.22 -19.30
N VAL A 469 12.67 -24.35 -19.98
CA VAL A 469 13.82 -24.78 -20.81
C VAL A 469 15.16 -24.72 -20.08
N ASN A 470 15.22 -24.01 -18.94
CA ASN A 470 16.46 -23.76 -18.20
C ASN A 470 16.56 -24.51 -16.88
N TYR A 471 15.60 -25.37 -16.55
CA TYR A 471 15.55 -26.06 -15.26
C TYR A 471 16.82 -26.85 -14.92
N GLN A 472 17.59 -27.31 -15.95
CA GLN A 472 18.87 -28.01 -15.81
C GLN A 472 20.07 -27.07 -15.90
N ASN A 473 19.89 -25.83 -16.36
CA ASN A 473 20.97 -24.88 -16.59
C ASN A 473 21.19 -23.92 -15.40
N LEU A 474 20.33 -23.99 -14.40
CA LEU A 474 20.33 -23.10 -13.22
C LEU A 474 19.88 -23.86 -11.97
N ASN A 475 20.04 -23.24 -10.81
CA ASN A 475 19.48 -23.76 -9.57
C ASN A 475 18.02 -23.26 -9.39
N PRO A 476 17.00 -24.08 -9.70
CA PRO A 476 15.61 -23.65 -9.65
C PRO A 476 15.10 -23.35 -8.23
N GLN A 477 15.84 -23.79 -7.19
CA GLN A 477 15.53 -23.41 -5.81
C GLN A 477 15.86 -21.95 -5.53
N LYS A 478 16.83 -21.38 -6.26
CA LYS A 478 17.43 -20.07 -5.96
C LYS A 478 17.41 -19.08 -7.10
N GLN A 479 17.18 -19.51 -8.32
CA GLN A 479 17.32 -18.68 -9.51
C GLN A 479 16.04 -18.69 -10.34
N TYR A 480 15.73 -17.55 -10.93
CA TYR A 480 14.59 -17.39 -11.81
C TYR A 480 14.94 -16.50 -12.99
N VAL A 481 14.51 -16.88 -14.20
CA VAL A 481 14.83 -16.16 -15.45
C VAL A 481 13.59 -16.01 -16.31
N TYR A 482 13.45 -14.83 -16.95
CA TYR A 482 12.33 -14.51 -17.82
C TYR A 482 12.65 -13.40 -18.81
N LEU A 483 11.80 -13.25 -19.83
CA LEU A 483 11.83 -12.16 -20.78
C LEU A 483 10.68 -11.17 -20.55
N ARG A 484 10.97 -9.92 -20.87
CA ARG A 484 9.97 -8.89 -21.13
C ARG A 484 10.21 -8.37 -22.54
N HIS A 485 9.16 -8.16 -23.33
CA HIS A 485 9.33 -7.69 -24.70
C HIS A 485 8.24 -6.71 -25.10
N PHE A 486 8.63 -5.62 -25.74
CA PHE A 486 7.74 -4.65 -26.36
C PHE A 486 8.41 -4.04 -27.59
N ASP A 487 7.77 -4.18 -28.75
CA ASP A 487 8.25 -3.66 -30.03
C ASP A 487 9.71 -4.11 -30.35
N HIS A 488 10.67 -3.20 -30.33
CA HIS A 488 12.10 -3.48 -30.59
C HIS A 488 12.92 -3.65 -29.31
N GLU A 489 12.31 -3.65 -28.14
CA GLU A 489 12.98 -3.77 -26.85
C GLU A 489 12.71 -5.12 -26.20
N THR A 490 13.78 -5.87 -25.97
CA THR A 490 13.73 -7.11 -25.18
C THR A 490 14.56 -6.94 -23.91
N LEU A 491 13.99 -7.30 -22.76
CA LEU A 491 14.71 -7.42 -21.51
C LEU A 491 14.82 -8.89 -21.11
N LEU A 492 16.04 -9.37 -20.89
CA LEU A 492 16.30 -10.64 -20.25
C LEU A 492 16.63 -10.40 -18.79
N VAL A 493 15.80 -10.89 -17.91
CA VAL A 493 15.91 -10.72 -16.46
C VAL A 493 16.32 -12.03 -15.82
N GLY A 494 17.34 -11.99 -14.96
CA GLY A 494 17.73 -13.10 -14.12
C GLY A 494 17.94 -12.67 -12.70
N VAL A 495 17.40 -13.42 -11.73
CA VAL A 495 17.54 -13.16 -10.29
C VAL A 495 18.13 -14.35 -9.56
N ASN A 496 18.84 -14.08 -8.46
CA ASN A 496 19.54 -15.06 -7.65
C ASN A 496 19.30 -14.78 -6.15
N PHE A 497 18.59 -15.67 -5.50
CA PHE A 497 18.32 -15.66 -4.06
C PHE A 497 19.41 -16.39 -3.26
N HIS A 498 20.48 -16.90 -3.92
CA HIS A 498 21.59 -17.58 -3.27
C HIS A 498 22.62 -16.58 -2.73
N ALA A 499 23.35 -17.01 -1.70
CA ALA A 499 24.43 -16.23 -1.07
C ALA A 499 25.73 -16.18 -1.90
N ASP A 500 25.84 -16.98 -2.94
CA ASP A 500 26.99 -17.01 -3.85
C ASP A 500 26.59 -16.52 -5.25
N ASP A 501 27.56 -15.94 -5.97
CA ASP A 501 27.39 -15.59 -7.37
C ASP A 501 27.17 -16.86 -8.21
N ALA A 502 26.46 -16.74 -9.32
CA ALA A 502 26.25 -17.84 -10.27
C ALA A 502 26.60 -17.42 -11.71
N GLU A 503 27.30 -18.29 -12.41
CA GLU A 503 27.54 -18.17 -13.86
C GLU A 503 26.57 -19.11 -14.57
N LEU A 504 25.75 -18.59 -15.46
CA LEU A 504 24.68 -19.34 -16.12
C LEU A 504 24.79 -19.25 -17.63
N GLU A 505 24.38 -20.34 -18.29
CA GLU A 505 24.16 -20.42 -19.74
C GLU A 505 22.67 -20.61 -19.99
N ILE A 506 21.99 -19.55 -20.41
CA ILE A 506 20.52 -19.53 -20.58
C ILE A 506 20.16 -19.85 -22.02
N ASP A 507 19.30 -20.84 -22.19
CA ASP A 507 18.63 -21.16 -23.45
C ASP A 507 17.40 -20.28 -23.64
N ILE A 508 17.24 -19.67 -24.82
CA ILE A 508 16.07 -18.90 -25.21
C ILE A 508 15.43 -19.62 -26.40
N PRO A 509 14.31 -20.32 -26.21
CA PRO A 509 13.78 -21.23 -27.22
C PRO A 509 13.17 -20.47 -28.41
N ALA A 510 13.18 -21.11 -29.58
CA ALA A 510 12.54 -20.57 -30.79
C ALA A 510 11.09 -20.14 -30.55
N HIS A 511 10.38 -20.86 -29.68
CA HIS A 511 9.01 -20.51 -29.25
C HIS A 511 8.94 -19.11 -28.61
N ALA A 512 9.92 -18.70 -27.80
CA ALA A 512 9.96 -17.35 -27.22
C ALA A 512 10.06 -16.28 -28.33
N PHE A 513 10.94 -16.49 -29.31
CA PHE A 513 11.09 -15.59 -30.46
C PHE A 513 9.81 -15.47 -31.27
N GLN A 514 9.14 -16.59 -31.53
CA GLN A 514 7.88 -16.61 -32.25
C GLN A 514 6.73 -15.91 -31.49
N CYS A 515 6.54 -16.25 -30.21
CA CYS A 515 5.45 -15.70 -29.39
C CYS A 515 5.60 -14.21 -29.13
N LEU A 516 6.83 -13.73 -28.96
CA LEU A 516 7.11 -12.32 -28.65
C LEU A 516 7.40 -11.48 -29.90
N GLY A 517 7.62 -12.10 -31.07
CA GLY A 517 8.00 -11.40 -32.30
C GLY A 517 9.46 -10.90 -32.28
N ILE A 518 10.33 -11.56 -31.54
CA ILE A 518 11.75 -11.16 -31.40
C ILE A 518 12.53 -11.55 -32.67
N HIS A 519 13.35 -10.64 -33.17
CA HIS A 519 14.28 -10.91 -34.29
C HIS A 519 15.60 -11.49 -33.79
N SER A 520 16.09 -12.54 -34.47
CA SER A 520 17.40 -13.11 -34.19
C SER A 520 18.50 -12.31 -34.89
N GLY A 521 19.65 -12.18 -34.24
CA GLY A 521 20.82 -11.54 -34.86
C GLY A 521 21.87 -11.11 -33.85
N VAL A 522 22.88 -10.42 -34.36
CA VAL A 522 23.91 -9.79 -33.53
C VAL A 522 23.33 -8.48 -32.98
N CYS A 523 23.18 -8.40 -31.67
CA CYS A 523 22.52 -7.29 -30.97
C CYS A 523 23.50 -6.55 -30.07
N PHE A 524 23.26 -5.26 -29.90
CA PHE A 524 23.85 -4.48 -28.81
C PHE A 524 23.07 -4.75 -27.53
N MET A 525 23.79 -5.01 -26.44
CA MET A 525 23.20 -5.38 -25.17
C MET A 525 23.79 -4.53 -24.05
N LYS A 526 22.90 -4.03 -23.16
CA LYS A 526 23.29 -3.25 -21.99
C LYS A 526 22.65 -3.83 -20.73
N GLU A 527 23.46 -4.13 -19.72
CA GLU A 527 22.97 -4.50 -18.40
C GLU A 527 22.60 -3.22 -17.62
N LEU A 528 21.33 -3.08 -17.26
CA LEU A 528 20.76 -1.81 -16.80
C LEU A 528 21.15 -1.46 -15.35
N LEU A 529 21.46 -2.43 -14.50
CA LEU A 529 21.84 -2.19 -13.10
C LEU A 529 23.32 -1.83 -12.95
N SER A 530 24.21 -2.49 -13.70
CA SER A 530 25.67 -2.24 -13.64
C SER A 530 26.16 -1.28 -14.71
N GLY A 531 25.43 -1.13 -15.81
CA GLY A 531 25.84 -0.38 -16.99
C GLY A 531 26.80 -1.11 -17.93
N LYS A 532 27.10 -2.40 -17.69
CA LYS A 532 27.95 -3.22 -18.57
C LYS A 532 27.31 -3.34 -19.95
N GLN A 533 28.16 -3.37 -20.98
CA GLN A 533 27.74 -3.45 -22.38
C GLN A 533 28.49 -4.59 -23.09
N LYS A 534 27.82 -5.26 -24.04
CA LYS A 534 28.40 -6.25 -24.93
C LYS A 534 27.64 -6.26 -26.26
N THR A 535 28.31 -6.74 -27.31
CA THR A 535 27.66 -7.14 -28.57
C THR A 535 27.79 -8.65 -28.70
N ALA A 536 26.67 -9.34 -28.89
CA ALA A 536 26.63 -10.80 -28.99
C ALA A 536 25.44 -11.23 -29.86
N GLU A 537 25.50 -12.48 -30.32
CA GLU A 537 24.39 -13.13 -30.99
C GLU A 537 23.24 -13.36 -29.99
N PHE A 538 22.01 -13.00 -30.39
CA PHE A 538 20.78 -13.30 -29.70
C PHE A 538 19.86 -14.10 -30.63
N SER A 539 19.88 -15.41 -30.45
CA SER A 539 19.16 -16.32 -31.34
C SER A 539 18.75 -17.59 -30.58
N PRO A 540 17.79 -18.40 -31.13
CA PRO A 540 17.36 -19.65 -30.49
C PRO A 540 18.46 -20.72 -30.39
N THR A 541 19.56 -20.55 -31.12
CA THR A 541 20.69 -21.50 -31.15
C THR A 541 21.90 -21.07 -30.33
N ALA A 542 21.89 -19.79 -29.87
CA ALA A 542 22.98 -19.25 -29.07
C ALA A 542 22.57 -19.22 -27.57
N LYS A 543 23.44 -19.79 -26.73
CA LYS A 543 23.26 -19.68 -25.27
C LYS A 543 23.64 -18.29 -24.78
N PHE A 544 22.84 -17.73 -23.93
CA PHE A 544 23.11 -16.41 -23.32
C PHE A 544 23.94 -16.59 -22.04
N GLN A 545 25.18 -16.10 -22.07
CA GLN A 545 26.08 -16.11 -20.89
C GLN A 545 25.66 -14.99 -19.92
N MET A 546 25.37 -15.35 -18.67
CA MET A 546 24.88 -14.47 -17.62
C MET A 546 25.57 -14.76 -16.28
N ARG A 547 26.08 -13.71 -15.64
CA ARG A 547 26.54 -13.78 -14.24
C ARG A 547 25.52 -13.10 -13.35
N LEU A 548 24.97 -13.83 -12.41
CA LEU A 548 24.06 -13.35 -11.38
C LEU A 548 24.84 -13.09 -10.08
N PRO A 549 24.76 -11.87 -9.50
CA PRO A 549 25.36 -11.62 -8.19
C PRO A 549 24.59 -12.33 -7.08
N ALA A 550 25.28 -12.63 -5.98
CA ALA A 550 24.69 -13.11 -4.74
C ALA A 550 23.57 -12.15 -4.27
N HIS A 551 22.45 -12.69 -3.83
CA HIS A 551 21.26 -11.92 -3.38
C HIS A 551 20.93 -10.75 -4.31
N GLY A 552 20.93 -10.98 -5.64
CA GLY A 552 20.75 -9.92 -6.62
C GLY A 552 20.16 -10.40 -7.93
N GLY A 553 20.41 -9.64 -8.98
CA GLY A 553 19.98 -9.99 -10.32
C GLY A 553 20.54 -9.04 -11.36
N VAL A 554 20.21 -9.33 -12.61
CA VAL A 554 20.61 -8.55 -13.79
C VAL A 554 19.40 -8.32 -14.69
N VAL A 555 19.42 -7.20 -15.39
CA VAL A 555 18.43 -6.86 -16.41
C VAL A 555 19.16 -6.45 -17.68
N TRP A 556 19.28 -7.38 -18.63
CA TRP A 556 19.91 -7.13 -19.90
C TRP A 556 18.91 -6.58 -20.90
N LYS A 557 19.12 -5.34 -21.32
CA LYS A 557 18.40 -4.74 -22.45
C LYS A 557 19.08 -5.13 -23.75
N ILE A 558 18.31 -5.71 -24.65
CA ILE A 558 18.70 -6.16 -25.98
C ILE A 558 17.95 -5.28 -26.98
N VAL A 559 18.69 -4.61 -27.85
CA VAL A 559 18.14 -3.71 -28.89
C VAL A 559 18.38 -4.35 -30.24
N HIS A 560 17.30 -4.59 -30.96
CA HIS A 560 17.29 -5.22 -32.28
C HIS A 560 17.33 -4.22 -33.42
#